data_85203c55b1939e4541b59ac20b162886
#
_entry.id   85203c55b1939e4541b59ac20b162886
#
_cell.length_a   1.000
_cell.length_b   1.000
_cell.length_c   1.000
_cell.angle_alpha   90.00
_cell.angle_beta   90.00
_cell.angle_gamma   90.00
#
_symmetry.space_group_name_H-M   'P 1'
#
loop_
_entity.id
_entity.type
_entity.pdbx_description
1 polymer ?
#
loop_
_entity_poly.entity_id
_entity_poly.type
_entity_poly.pdbx_seq_one_letter_code
_entity_poly.pdbx_strand_id
1 'polypeptide(L)'
;MVDAGCLETKPDASLPQRLLVIHGFLDELIALHKPDLVAVERLFFSRNAQTAFAVGQARGVVLLAAAQAEVPVREATPNEVKVAVTGHGRAEKEQVGRMVAVCLSLAEPPRKDDTADALAIAIWAANAERPGVERRSAVLDRAAVDPIAGSGASNGNGNGHGTANGYERAVKEALAREAAGKRR
;
A
#
# COMPACT_ATOMS: atom_id res chain seq x y z
N MET A 1 -3.94 16.40 -11.71
CA MET A 1 -3.54 14.97 -11.78
C MET A 1 -2.16 14.91 -12.45
N VAL A 2 -1.21 14.21 -11.86
CA VAL A 2 0.15 14.07 -12.42
C VAL A 2 0.18 12.83 -13.32
N ASP A 3 -0.21 11.67 -12.76
CA ASP A 3 -0.23 10.38 -13.45
C ASP A 3 -1.37 9.50 -12.93
N ALA A 4 -1.80 8.51 -13.73
CA ALA A 4 -2.75 7.50 -13.35
C ALA A 4 -2.60 6.25 -14.23
N GLY A 5 -2.68 5.08 -13.63
CA GLY A 5 -2.51 3.82 -14.34
C GLY A 5 -3.03 2.62 -13.56
N CYS A 6 -2.89 1.45 -14.18
CA CYS A 6 -3.24 0.17 -13.59
C CYS A 6 -2.10 -0.81 -13.86
N LEU A 7 -1.46 -1.32 -12.81
CA LEU A 7 -0.47 -2.37 -12.93
C LEU A 7 -1.15 -3.72 -13.06
N GLU A 8 -0.84 -4.44 -14.12
CA GLU A 8 -1.29 -5.81 -14.33
C GLU A 8 -0.11 -6.78 -14.12
N THR A 9 -0.31 -7.79 -13.28
CA THR A 9 0.66 -8.86 -13.10
C THR A 9 0.26 -10.08 -13.93
N LYS A 10 1.23 -10.87 -14.41
CA LYS A 10 0.95 -12.08 -15.20
C LYS A 10 0.15 -13.08 -14.37
N PRO A 11 -0.97 -13.60 -14.90
CA PRO A 11 -1.83 -14.54 -14.15
C PRO A 11 -1.14 -15.88 -13.83
N ASP A 12 -0.19 -16.31 -14.66
CA ASP A 12 0.60 -17.53 -14.54
C ASP A 12 1.82 -17.39 -13.62
N ALA A 13 2.16 -16.15 -13.23
CA ALA A 13 3.24 -15.93 -12.30
C ALA A 13 2.85 -16.36 -10.88
N SER A 14 3.81 -16.91 -10.13
CA SER A 14 3.60 -17.27 -8.73
C SER A 14 3.27 -16.03 -7.89
N LEU A 15 2.54 -16.23 -6.80
CA LEU A 15 2.16 -15.13 -5.91
C LEU A 15 3.37 -14.31 -5.42
N PRO A 16 4.49 -14.90 -4.95
CA PRO A 16 5.66 -14.12 -4.58
C PRO A 16 6.21 -13.25 -5.71
N GLN A 17 6.24 -13.75 -6.93
CA GLN A 17 6.69 -12.98 -8.11
C GLN A 17 5.76 -11.80 -8.40
N ARG A 18 4.43 -12.01 -8.29
CA ARG A 18 3.46 -10.94 -8.46
C ARG A 18 3.60 -9.85 -7.39
N LEU A 19 3.81 -10.24 -6.13
CA LEU A 19 4.02 -9.30 -5.03
C LEU A 19 5.32 -8.50 -5.21
N LEU A 20 6.39 -9.16 -5.70
CA LEU A 20 7.65 -8.48 -6.01
C LEU A 20 7.49 -7.43 -7.12
N VAL A 21 6.73 -7.74 -8.17
CA VAL A 21 6.42 -6.77 -9.25
C VAL A 21 5.64 -5.58 -8.71
N ILE A 22 4.66 -5.82 -7.83
CA ILE A 22 3.88 -4.74 -7.19
C ILE A 22 4.80 -3.86 -6.34
N HIS A 23 5.67 -4.47 -5.54
CA HIS A 23 6.60 -3.73 -4.69
C HIS A 23 7.54 -2.85 -5.51
N GLY A 24 8.23 -3.42 -6.51
CA GLY A 24 9.16 -2.67 -7.34
C GLY A 24 8.48 -1.50 -8.08
N PHE A 25 7.26 -1.71 -8.59
CA PHE A 25 6.48 -0.64 -9.22
C PHE A 25 6.14 0.50 -8.24
N LEU A 26 5.77 0.15 -7.01
CA LEU A 26 5.48 1.17 -5.98
C LEU A 26 6.73 1.92 -5.56
N ASP A 27 7.86 1.24 -5.40
CA ASP A 27 9.14 1.88 -5.09
C ASP A 27 9.53 2.90 -6.17
N GLU A 28 9.39 2.53 -7.46
CA GLU A 28 9.64 3.43 -8.59
C GLU A 28 8.72 4.65 -8.57
N LEU A 29 7.41 4.46 -8.33
CA LEU A 29 6.45 5.56 -8.26
C LEU A 29 6.73 6.50 -7.08
N ILE A 30 7.03 5.95 -5.91
CA ILE A 30 7.33 6.75 -4.71
C ILE A 30 8.64 7.53 -4.92
N ALA A 31 9.67 6.91 -5.47
CA ALA A 31 10.94 7.57 -5.76
C ALA A 31 10.79 8.69 -6.80
N LEU A 32 9.97 8.47 -7.84
CA LEU A 32 9.72 9.43 -8.92
C LEU A 32 8.89 10.62 -8.44
N HIS A 33 7.77 10.37 -7.79
CA HIS A 33 6.79 11.41 -7.47
C HIS A 33 6.95 12.01 -6.06
N LYS A 34 7.70 11.34 -5.17
CA LYS A 34 7.95 11.77 -3.78
C LYS A 34 6.66 12.24 -3.08
N PRO A 35 5.64 11.38 -2.99
CA PRO A 35 4.36 11.77 -2.44
C PRO A 35 4.47 12.08 -0.94
N ASP A 36 3.70 13.07 -0.48
CA ASP A 36 3.57 13.39 0.95
C ASP A 36 2.65 12.40 1.69
N LEU A 37 1.85 11.62 0.94
CA LEU A 37 0.84 10.73 1.48
C LEU A 37 0.54 9.59 0.51
N VAL A 38 0.43 8.37 1.03
CA VAL A 38 -0.17 7.23 0.33
C VAL A 38 -1.58 7.00 0.87
N ALA A 39 -2.57 6.98 0.00
CA ALA A 39 -3.94 6.67 0.37
C ALA A 39 -4.36 5.31 -0.18
N VAL A 40 -4.98 4.48 0.66
CA VAL A 40 -5.44 3.14 0.29
C VAL A 40 -6.87 2.91 0.72
N GLU A 41 -7.58 2.04 0.01
CA GLU A 41 -8.91 1.63 0.42
C GLU A 41 -8.85 0.69 1.63
N ARG A 42 -9.73 0.89 2.60
CA ARG A 42 -9.91 -0.04 3.72
C ARG A 42 -10.63 -1.28 3.23
N LEU A 43 -9.97 -2.43 3.38
CA LEU A 43 -10.60 -3.70 3.01
C LEU A 43 -11.73 -4.05 3.98
N PHE A 44 -12.90 -4.35 3.41
CA PHE A 44 -13.96 -5.06 4.11
C PHE A 44 -13.93 -6.52 3.65
N PHE A 45 -13.93 -7.43 4.60
CA PHE A 45 -13.97 -8.85 4.28
C PHE A 45 -15.24 -9.19 3.50
N SER A 46 -15.06 -9.55 2.23
CA SER A 46 -16.13 -10.03 1.38
C SER A 46 -16.37 -11.53 1.60
N ARG A 47 -17.50 -12.05 1.09
CA ARG A 47 -17.85 -13.47 1.22
C ARG A 47 -16.85 -14.44 0.56
N ASN A 48 -16.00 -13.97 -0.33
CA ASN A 48 -14.99 -14.79 -1.00
C ASN A 48 -13.62 -14.64 -0.32
N ALA A 49 -13.31 -15.59 0.57
CA ALA A 49 -12.09 -15.60 1.35
C ALA A 49 -10.80 -15.67 0.50
N GLN A 50 -10.80 -16.39 -0.63
CA GLN A 50 -9.62 -16.51 -1.49
C GLN A 50 -9.22 -15.18 -2.13
N THR A 51 -10.20 -14.46 -2.68
CA THR A 51 -9.95 -13.14 -3.27
C THR A 51 -9.53 -12.14 -2.20
N ALA A 52 -10.20 -12.14 -1.04
CA ALA A 52 -9.87 -11.28 0.09
C ALA A 52 -8.42 -11.50 0.58
N PHE A 53 -7.96 -12.75 0.59
CA PHE A 53 -6.60 -13.09 1.01
C PHE A 53 -5.54 -12.52 0.04
N ALA A 54 -5.73 -12.72 -1.26
CA ALA A 54 -4.81 -12.21 -2.28
C ALA A 54 -4.75 -10.66 -2.29
N VAL A 55 -5.89 -10.00 -2.15
CA VAL A 55 -5.96 -8.54 -2.04
C VAL A 55 -5.29 -8.06 -0.76
N GLY A 56 -5.49 -8.75 0.37
CA GLY A 56 -4.83 -8.44 1.64
C GLY A 56 -3.31 -8.53 1.55
N GLN A 57 -2.77 -9.54 0.85
CA GLN A 57 -1.33 -9.69 0.62
C GLN A 57 -0.77 -8.56 -0.25
N ALA A 58 -1.42 -8.22 -1.36
CA ALA A 58 -1.03 -7.10 -2.21
C ALA A 58 -1.07 -5.77 -1.42
N ARG A 59 -2.13 -5.56 -0.62
CA ARG A 59 -2.22 -4.40 0.27
C ARG A 59 -1.06 -4.35 1.27
N GLY A 60 -0.67 -5.47 1.86
CA GLY A 60 0.49 -5.54 2.76
C GLY A 60 1.77 -5.03 2.10
N VAL A 61 1.95 -5.33 0.81
CA VAL A 61 3.08 -4.82 0.01
C VAL A 61 3.01 -3.31 -0.18
N VAL A 62 1.82 -2.75 -0.45
CA VAL A 62 1.63 -1.29 -0.55
C VAL A 62 2.01 -0.59 0.76
N LEU A 63 1.55 -1.13 1.90
CA LEU A 63 1.87 -0.58 3.22
C LEU A 63 3.36 -0.67 3.54
N LEU A 64 4.01 -1.77 3.14
CA LEU A 64 5.44 -1.98 3.33
C LEU A 64 6.25 -0.97 2.51
N ALA A 65 5.95 -0.80 1.22
CA ALA A 65 6.64 0.15 0.35
C ALA A 65 6.52 1.60 0.89
N ALA A 66 5.33 2.00 1.32
CA ALA A 66 5.13 3.31 1.93
C ALA A 66 5.94 3.48 3.23
N ALA A 67 5.97 2.45 4.10
CA ALA A 67 6.72 2.48 5.35
C ALA A 67 8.24 2.54 5.12
N GLN A 68 8.76 1.80 4.14
CA GLN A 68 10.17 1.83 3.76
C GLN A 68 10.60 3.20 3.23
N ALA A 69 9.71 3.87 2.52
CA ALA A 69 9.93 5.23 2.02
C ALA A 69 9.62 6.33 3.07
N GLU A 70 9.23 5.97 4.28
CA GLU A 70 8.80 6.88 5.35
C GLU A 70 7.61 7.79 4.94
N VAL A 71 6.77 7.35 3.99
CA VAL A 71 5.59 8.07 3.55
C VAL A 71 4.38 7.66 4.40
N PRO A 72 3.66 8.62 5.02
CA PRO A 72 2.49 8.32 5.83
C PRO A 72 1.37 7.67 4.99
N VAL A 73 0.60 6.78 5.61
CA VAL A 73 -0.52 6.10 4.95
C VAL A 73 -1.84 6.51 5.58
N ARG A 74 -2.86 6.76 4.75
CA ARG A 74 -4.25 6.95 5.17
C ARG A 74 -5.16 5.93 4.53
N GLU A 75 -6.17 5.52 5.27
CA GLU A 75 -7.16 4.53 4.82
C GLU A 75 -8.52 5.17 4.66
N ALA A 76 -9.14 4.97 3.50
CA ALA A 76 -10.49 5.40 3.18
C ALA A 76 -11.46 4.23 3.17
N THR A 77 -12.64 4.40 3.73
CA THR A 77 -13.75 3.48 3.48
C THR A 77 -14.39 3.78 2.12
N PRO A 78 -15.02 2.81 1.44
CA PRO A 78 -15.74 3.05 0.19
C PRO A 78 -16.79 4.16 0.31
N ASN A 79 -17.44 4.26 1.46
CA ASN A 79 -18.46 5.30 1.70
C ASN A 79 -17.84 6.68 1.81
N GLU A 80 -16.71 6.84 2.50
CA GLU A 80 -15.99 8.11 2.59
C GLU A 80 -15.52 8.58 1.22
N VAL A 81 -15.01 7.68 0.39
CA VAL A 81 -14.60 7.98 -0.99
C VAL A 81 -15.79 8.46 -1.82
N LYS A 82 -16.90 7.74 -1.78
CA LYS A 82 -18.12 8.13 -2.50
C LYS A 82 -18.63 9.50 -2.07
N VAL A 83 -18.70 9.75 -0.77
CA VAL A 83 -19.12 11.07 -0.23
C VAL A 83 -18.18 12.18 -0.69
N ALA A 84 -16.85 11.95 -0.66
CA ALA A 84 -15.88 12.96 -1.06
C ALA A 84 -15.95 13.33 -2.55
N VAL A 85 -16.27 12.36 -3.41
CA VAL A 85 -16.30 12.55 -4.86
C VAL A 85 -17.67 13.03 -5.37
N THR A 86 -18.76 12.48 -4.82
CA THR A 86 -20.12 12.69 -5.34
C THR A 86 -21.05 13.43 -4.40
N GLY A 87 -20.65 13.66 -3.16
CA GLY A 87 -21.51 14.16 -2.10
C GLY A 87 -22.46 13.11 -1.49
N HIS A 88 -22.52 11.89 -2.03
CA HIS A 88 -23.47 10.85 -1.62
C HIS A 88 -22.82 9.49 -1.43
N GLY A 89 -22.93 8.91 -0.23
CA GLY A 89 -22.32 7.60 0.09
C GLY A 89 -22.95 6.40 -0.64
N ARG A 90 -24.14 6.57 -1.25
CA ARG A 90 -24.85 5.54 -2.04
C ARG A 90 -24.67 5.71 -3.54
N ALA A 91 -23.75 6.56 -3.99
CA ALA A 91 -23.46 6.77 -5.40
C ALA A 91 -23.11 5.46 -6.10
N GLU A 92 -23.62 5.29 -7.30
CA GLU A 92 -23.30 4.17 -8.19
C GLU A 92 -21.89 4.33 -8.76
N LYS A 93 -21.24 3.20 -9.15
CA LYS A 93 -19.87 3.20 -9.65
C LYS A 93 -19.68 4.11 -10.87
N GLU A 94 -20.62 4.09 -11.80
CA GLU A 94 -20.60 4.94 -12.98
C GLU A 94 -20.70 6.43 -12.64
N GLN A 95 -21.48 6.77 -11.61
CA GLN A 95 -21.58 8.14 -11.11
C GLN A 95 -20.25 8.61 -10.51
N VAL A 96 -19.59 7.75 -9.73
CA VAL A 96 -18.24 8.03 -9.18
C VAL A 96 -17.26 8.29 -10.32
N GLY A 97 -17.20 7.42 -11.35
CA GLY A 97 -16.30 7.58 -12.50
C GLY A 97 -16.54 8.90 -13.25
N ARG A 98 -17.81 9.29 -13.49
CA ARG A 98 -18.14 10.59 -14.10
C ARG A 98 -17.67 11.77 -13.24
N MET A 99 -17.89 11.70 -11.93
CA MET A 99 -17.46 12.76 -11.01
C MET A 99 -15.95 12.86 -10.89
N VAL A 100 -15.24 11.74 -10.93
CA VAL A 100 -13.76 11.73 -11.01
C VAL A 100 -13.28 12.49 -12.25
N ALA A 101 -13.90 12.24 -13.42
CA ALA A 101 -13.57 12.97 -14.64
C ALA A 101 -13.80 14.48 -14.50
N VAL A 102 -14.92 14.89 -13.90
CA VAL A 102 -15.22 16.30 -13.64
C VAL A 102 -14.19 16.92 -12.68
N CYS A 103 -13.93 16.27 -11.54
CA CYS A 103 -13.00 16.77 -10.53
C CYS A 103 -11.58 16.96 -11.05
N LEU A 104 -11.14 16.08 -11.96
CA LEU A 104 -9.81 16.09 -12.53
C LEU A 104 -9.72 16.73 -13.92
N SER A 105 -10.83 17.28 -14.43
CA SER A 105 -10.93 17.89 -15.76
C SER A 105 -10.48 16.95 -16.89
N LEU A 106 -10.87 15.66 -16.79
CA LEU A 106 -10.63 14.67 -17.82
C LEU A 106 -11.68 14.79 -18.93
N ALA A 107 -11.27 14.52 -20.18
CA ALA A 107 -12.20 14.52 -21.32
C ALA A 107 -13.27 13.41 -21.23
N GLU A 108 -12.89 12.27 -20.65
CA GLU A 108 -13.74 11.07 -20.48
C GLU A 108 -13.45 10.42 -19.11
N PRO A 109 -14.42 9.68 -18.54
CA PRO A 109 -14.17 8.85 -17.36
C PRO A 109 -13.06 7.82 -17.61
N PRO A 110 -12.29 7.44 -16.59
CA PRO A 110 -11.27 6.41 -16.71
C PRO A 110 -11.87 5.10 -17.23
N ARG A 111 -11.21 4.48 -18.21
CA ARG A 111 -11.74 3.25 -18.86
C ARG A 111 -11.68 2.03 -17.96
N LYS A 112 -10.68 1.95 -17.07
CA LYS A 112 -10.53 0.84 -16.11
C LYS A 112 -11.13 1.27 -14.78
N ASP A 113 -11.96 0.40 -14.22
CA ASP A 113 -12.60 0.60 -12.93
C ASP A 113 -11.59 0.83 -11.82
N ASP A 114 -10.54 0.00 -11.76
CA ASP A 114 -9.47 0.12 -10.76
C ASP A 114 -8.76 1.49 -10.81
N THR A 115 -8.59 2.05 -12.00
CA THR A 115 -8.03 3.40 -12.16
C THR A 115 -8.99 4.47 -11.67
N ALA A 116 -10.29 4.32 -11.92
CA ALA A 116 -11.30 5.25 -11.43
C ALA A 116 -11.38 5.22 -9.89
N ASP A 117 -11.33 4.03 -9.29
CA ASP A 117 -11.35 3.83 -7.84
C ASP A 117 -10.09 4.44 -7.19
N ALA A 118 -8.90 4.22 -7.76
CA ALA A 118 -7.66 4.83 -7.27
C ALA A 118 -7.69 6.37 -7.34
N LEU A 119 -8.17 6.94 -8.43
CA LEU A 119 -8.33 8.39 -8.58
C LEU A 119 -9.36 8.97 -7.60
N ALA A 120 -10.44 8.24 -7.33
CA ALA A 120 -11.43 8.64 -6.33
C ALA A 120 -10.83 8.70 -4.92
N ILE A 121 -9.99 7.71 -4.56
CA ILE A 121 -9.26 7.69 -3.30
C ILE A 121 -8.26 8.84 -3.22
N ALA A 122 -7.56 9.16 -4.30
CA ALA A 122 -6.65 10.29 -4.35
C ALA A 122 -7.39 11.64 -4.16
N ILE A 123 -8.57 11.81 -4.77
CA ILE A 123 -9.43 12.99 -4.55
C ILE A 123 -9.86 13.09 -3.09
N TRP A 124 -10.28 11.97 -2.48
CA TRP A 124 -10.63 11.93 -1.06
C TRP A 124 -9.44 12.37 -0.19
N ALA A 125 -8.26 11.84 -0.44
CA ALA A 125 -7.05 12.18 0.31
C ALA A 125 -6.70 13.68 0.17
N ALA A 126 -6.71 14.22 -1.03
CA ALA A 126 -6.43 15.63 -1.30
C ALA A 126 -7.45 16.58 -0.65
N ASN A 127 -8.72 16.20 -0.59
CA ASN A 127 -9.75 17.00 0.08
C ASN A 127 -9.61 16.98 1.61
N ALA A 128 -9.11 15.89 2.18
CA ALA A 128 -8.92 15.75 3.62
C ALA A 128 -7.69 16.52 4.16
N GLU A 129 -6.79 16.96 3.29
CA GLU A 129 -5.65 17.82 3.63
C GLU A 129 -6.01 19.31 3.72
N ARG A 130 -7.25 19.69 3.41
CA ARG A 130 -7.70 21.08 3.54
C ARG A 130 -7.73 21.52 5.00
N PRO A 131 -7.25 22.73 5.36
CA PRO A 131 -7.32 23.26 6.71
C PRO A 131 -8.78 23.29 7.20
N GLY A 132 -9.05 22.67 8.35
CA GLY A 132 -10.38 22.61 8.96
C GLY A 132 -11.03 21.22 9.04
N VAL A 133 -10.43 20.20 8.44
CA VAL A 133 -10.84 18.81 8.63
C VAL A 133 -9.88 18.15 9.61
N GLU A 134 -10.38 17.71 10.77
CA GLU A 134 -9.57 17.04 11.80
C GLU A 134 -8.82 15.84 11.20
N ARG A 135 -7.50 15.88 11.31
CA ARG A 135 -6.60 14.80 10.91
C ARG A 135 -6.74 13.62 11.86
N ARG A 136 -7.53 12.63 11.54
CA ARG A 136 -7.34 11.29 12.08
C ARG A 136 -6.30 10.56 11.22
N SER A 137 -5.05 11.02 11.31
CA SER A 137 -3.91 10.26 10.82
C SER A 137 -3.71 9.08 11.77
N ALA A 138 -3.90 7.86 11.27
CA ALA A 138 -3.22 6.72 11.89
C ALA A 138 -1.74 6.82 11.47
N VAL A 139 -1.03 7.77 12.07
CA VAL A 139 0.43 7.74 12.12
C VAL A 139 0.76 6.42 12.78
N LEU A 140 1.50 5.57 12.09
CA LEU A 140 2.27 4.51 12.74
C LEU A 140 3.14 5.23 13.74
N ASP A 141 2.69 5.24 15.00
CA ASP A 141 3.41 5.87 16.10
C ASP A 141 4.77 5.17 16.17
N ARG A 142 5.84 5.89 15.88
CA ARG A 142 7.22 5.37 15.93
C ARG A 142 7.52 4.74 17.30
N ALA A 143 6.72 5.08 18.31
CA ALA A 143 6.75 4.51 19.66
C ALA A 143 6.13 3.09 19.75
N ALA A 144 5.39 2.63 18.74
CA ALA A 144 4.75 1.31 18.77
C ALA A 144 5.59 0.21 18.09
N VAL A 145 6.72 0.56 17.49
CA VAL A 145 7.70 -0.40 16.99
C VAL A 145 8.86 -0.47 17.99
N ASP A 146 8.55 -0.78 19.24
CA ASP A 146 9.58 -1.35 20.10
C ASP A 146 10.00 -2.68 19.48
N PRO A 147 11.30 -2.85 19.12
CA PRO A 147 11.77 -4.17 18.77
C PRO A 147 11.43 -5.07 19.94
N ILE A 148 10.74 -6.16 19.68
CA ILE A 148 10.29 -7.16 20.65
C ILE A 148 11.35 -7.29 21.75
N ALA A 149 11.24 -6.50 22.79
CA ALA A 149 11.99 -6.67 24.01
C ALA A 149 11.41 -7.94 24.63
N GLY A 150 12.14 -9.03 24.44
CA GLY A 150 11.78 -10.30 25.00
C GLY A 150 11.46 -10.12 26.46
N SER A 151 10.23 -10.47 26.87
CA SER A 151 9.87 -10.65 28.26
C SER A 151 10.78 -11.74 28.83
N GLY A 152 11.88 -11.30 29.43
CA GLY A 152 12.79 -12.16 30.17
C GLY A 152 12.09 -12.71 31.41
N ALA A 153 11.51 -13.88 31.30
CA ALA A 153 11.36 -14.76 32.44
C ALA A 153 12.74 -15.37 32.70
N SER A 154 13.36 -14.93 33.77
CA SER A 154 14.61 -15.46 34.30
C SER A 154 14.50 -16.95 34.58
N ASN A 155 15.16 -17.81 33.83
CA ASN A 155 15.71 -19.04 34.34
C ASN A 155 17.10 -19.24 33.72
N GLY A 156 18.12 -19.24 34.58
CA GLY A 156 19.52 -19.26 34.20
C GLY A 156 19.93 -20.56 33.51
N ASN A 157 20.66 -20.44 32.48
CA ASN A 157 21.97 -21.06 32.28
C ASN A 157 22.50 -20.71 30.88
N GLY A 158 23.67 -20.12 30.84
CA GLY A 158 24.77 -20.27 29.90
C GLY A 158 24.57 -20.08 28.39
N ASN A 159 25.34 -19.12 27.87
CA ASN A 159 25.90 -19.04 26.50
C ASN A 159 24.93 -18.82 25.30
N GLY A 160 25.06 -17.67 24.69
CA GLY A 160 24.57 -17.50 23.33
C GLY A 160 24.54 -16.04 22.83
N HIS A 161 25.67 -15.56 22.39
CA HIS A 161 25.78 -14.38 21.51
C HIS A 161 24.98 -14.62 20.21
N GLY A 162 24.14 -13.64 19.84
CA GLY A 162 23.94 -13.33 18.41
C GLY A 162 22.68 -13.85 17.74
N THR A 163 21.58 -13.08 17.78
CA THR A 163 20.42 -13.34 16.93
C THR A 163 20.09 -12.24 15.91
N ALA A 164 20.64 -11.03 16.01
CA ALA A 164 20.49 -9.98 14.99
C ALA A 164 21.36 -10.26 13.72
N ASN A 165 22.53 -10.86 13.88
CA ASN A 165 23.47 -11.12 12.78
C ASN A 165 23.07 -12.30 11.84
N GLY A 166 22.20 -13.19 12.26
CA GLY A 166 21.84 -14.39 11.46
C GLY A 166 20.96 -14.05 10.27
N TYR A 167 19.99 -13.19 10.43
CA TYR A 167 19.05 -12.80 9.37
C TYR A 167 19.72 -11.94 8.30
N GLU A 168 20.46 -10.91 8.71
CA GLU A 168 21.20 -10.05 7.77
C GLU A 168 22.23 -10.81 6.96
N ARG A 169 22.89 -11.79 7.58
CA ARG A 169 23.84 -12.67 6.90
C ARG A 169 23.13 -13.55 5.88
N ALA A 170 22.00 -14.15 6.21
CA ALA A 170 21.21 -14.98 5.30
C ALA A 170 20.70 -14.19 4.09
N VAL A 171 20.23 -12.97 4.29
CA VAL A 171 19.79 -12.07 3.22
C VAL A 171 20.94 -11.68 2.31
N LYS A 172 22.10 -11.31 2.86
CA LYS A 172 23.30 -10.99 2.07
C LYS A 172 23.80 -12.19 1.25
N GLU A 173 23.79 -13.39 1.82
CA GLU A 173 24.18 -14.61 1.10
C GLU A 173 23.18 -14.96 -0.02
N ALA A 174 21.89 -14.77 0.19
CA ALA A 174 20.87 -14.97 -0.84
C ALA A 174 21.04 -14.00 -2.01
N LEU A 175 21.24 -12.71 -1.74
CA LEU A 175 21.49 -11.69 -2.75
C LEU A 175 22.81 -11.91 -3.52
N ALA A 176 23.85 -12.37 -2.84
CA ALA A 176 25.13 -12.69 -3.48
C ALA A 176 25.02 -13.90 -4.44
N ARG A 177 24.23 -14.91 -4.10
CA ARG A 177 23.97 -16.09 -4.97
C ARG A 177 23.20 -15.69 -6.23
N GLU A 178 22.24 -14.81 -6.10
CA GLU A 178 21.45 -14.32 -7.23
C GLU A 178 22.29 -13.47 -8.19
N ALA A 179 23.17 -12.62 -7.67
CA ALA A 179 24.11 -11.83 -8.46
C ALA A 179 25.15 -12.70 -9.19
N ALA A 180 25.58 -13.82 -8.61
CA ALA A 180 26.52 -14.77 -9.23
C ALA A 180 25.84 -15.63 -10.32
N GLY A 181 24.54 -15.91 -10.21
CA GLY A 181 23.78 -16.68 -11.20
C GLY A 181 23.46 -15.94 -12.49
N LYS A 182 23.53 -14.60 -12.52
CA LYS A 182 23.29 -13.76 -13.71
C LYS A 182 24.52 -13.56 -14.63
N ARG A 183 25.64 -14.22 -14.35
CA ARG A 183 26.90 -14.12 -15.15
C ARG A 183 27.24 -15.38 -15.94
N ARG A 184 26.23 -16.19 -16.26
CA ARG A 184 26.44 -17.32 -17.20
C ARG A 184 25.44 -17.23 -18.36
#